data_35ced80cf843a3e270307af601cb1398
#
_entry.id   35ced80cf843a3e270307af601cb1398
#
_cell.length_a   1.000
_cell.length_b   1.000
_cell.length_c   1.000
_cell.angle_alpha   90.00
_cell.angle_beta   90.00
_cell.angle_gamma   90.00
#
_symmetry.space_group_name_H-M   'P 1'
#
loop_
_entity.id
_entity.type
_entity.pdbx_description
1 polymer ?
#
loop_
_entity_poly.entity_id
_entity_poly.type
_entity_poly.pdbx_seq_one_letter_code
_entity_poly.pdbx_strand_id
1 'polypeptide(L)'
;MYTKEFILDEVNRIREDIGHDKVNIFIEEIYFKNNELWIITEDRPDKSAIIGKGGWVVGKLREKLGLESIHVESYGDFLNKNYKLKLSGKTIDNLDLNFTGLENLRKVIDNKLENIYSFNFENYFNENIFDESPDTEAVVALSGGVDSSFSLILAKKLGFIPVAVTVVPGTIILPNQFKKNIQTLIESLDVEHEYISSDYSDVIQESFTGKLHPCGRCSKNTGELVKRYAKDKEIPIIIFGDMLATGSQCINLQDDSLYRLNLPASLSVGKQEIKSLIKNYDLKTFKGFGCPLLYEVHRKFPHMKKFSIQRILRETRSGALEPGEALDLIWSFYKTK
;
A
#
# COMPACT_ATOMS: atom_id res chain seq x y z
N MET A 1 -24.14 4.60 23.26
CA MET A 1 -23.19 5.39 22.43
C MET A 1 -21.98 5.67 23.31
N TYR A 2 -20.76 5.37 22.86
CA TYR A 2 -19.56 5.62 23.64
C TYR A 2 -19.24 7.11 23.63
N THR A 3 -18.95 7.71 24.81
CA THR A 3 -18.48 9.11 24.90
C THR A 3 -16.96 9.16 24.96
N LYS A 4 -16.38 10.32 24.65
CA LYS A 4 -14.92 10.54 24.74
C LYS A 4 -14.42 10.30 26.16
N GLU A 5 -15.13 10.81 27.15
CA GLU A 5 -14.82 10.67 28.59
C GLU A 5 -14.82 9.20 29.00
N PHE A 6 -15.84 8.44 28.59
CA PHE A 6 -15.92 7.01 28.88
C PHE A 6 -14.72 6.24 28.33
N ILE A 7 -14.37 6.50 27.06
CA ILE A 7 -13.20 5.83 26.42
C ILE A 7 -11.90 6.22 27.12
N LEU A 8 -11.72 7.50 27.47
CA LEU A 8 -10.54 7.99 28.20
C LEU A 8 -10.38 7.32 29.56
N ASP A 9 -11.47 7.23 30.33
CA ASP A 9 -11.47 6.57 31.63
C ASP A 9 -11.08 5.10 31.49
N GLU A 10 -11.67 4.39 30.53
CA GLU A 10 -11.37 2.98 30.29
C GLU A 10 -9.94 2.75 29.84
N VAL A 11 -9.43 3.58 28.91
CA VAL A 11 -8.02 3.53 28.47
C VAL A 11 -7.07 3.74 29.66
N ASN A 12 -7.33 4.74 30.50
CA ASN A 12 -6.49 5.02 31.67
C ASN A 12 -6.55 3.90 32.71
N ARG A 13 -7.71 3.30 32.96
CA ARG A 13 -7.83 2.11 33.84
C ARG A 13 -7.00 0.95 33.30
N ILE A 14 -7.15 0.62 32.02
CA ILE A 14 -6.37 -0.45 31.39
C ILE A 14 -4.87 -0.17 31.49
N ARG A 15 -4.44 1.08 31.30
CA ARG A 15 -3.04 1.46 31.42
C ARG A 15 -2.50 1.25 32.85
N GLU A 16 -3.27 1.66 33.86
CA GLU A 16 -2.92 1.42 35.27
C GLU A 16 -2.84 -0.07 35.58
N ASP A 17 -3.81 -0.87 35.13
CA ASP A 17 -3.85 -2.33 35.35
C ASP A 17 -2.61 -3.06 34.79
N ILE A 18 -1.99 -2.51 33.75
CA ILE A 18 -0.75 -3.06 33.15
C ILE A 18 0.52 -2.36 33.63
N GLY A 19 0.42 -1.50 34.66
CA GLY A 19 1.58 -0.81 35.25
C GLY A 19 2.10 0.38 34.47
N HIS A 20 1.27 0.99 33.64
CA HIS A 20 1.58 2.23 32.95
C HIS A 20 0.95 3.43 33.66
N ASP A 21 1.61 4.59 33.58
CA ASP A 21 1.06 5.83 34.10
C ASP A 21 -0.18 6.27 33.33
N LYS A 22 -1.08 6.96 34.04
CA LYS A 22 -2.13 7.76 33.41
C LYS A 22 -1.52 8.81 32.51
N VAL A 23 -2.15 9.03 31.37
CA VAL A 23 -1.76 10.07 30.44
C VAL A 23 -2.96 10.94 30.09
N ASN A 24 -2.68 12.19 29.84
CA ASN A 24 -3.67 13.09 29.29
C ASN A 24 -3.74 12.81 27.78
N ILE A 25 -4.88 12.34 27.31
CA ILE A 25 -5.12 11.94 25.91
C ILE A 25 -6.25 12.81 25.38
N PHE A 26 -6.04 13.36 24.20
CA PHE A 26 -7.05 14.15 23.52
C PHE A 26 -7.70 13.35 22.40
N ILE A 27 -9.02 13.18 22.48
CA ILE A 27 -9.83 12.51 21.47
C ILE A 27 -10.63 13.58 20.72
N GLU A 28 -10.36 13.71 19.41
CA GLU A 28 -11.08 14.63 18.54
C GLU A 28 -12.48 14.13 18.23
N GLU A 29 -12.62 12.84 17.85
CA GLU A 29 -13.90 12.28 17.45
C GLU A 29 -13.99 10.79 17.79
N ILE A 30 -15.22 10.32 18.03
CA ILE A 30 -15.55 8.90 18.13
C ILE A 30 -16.63 8.58 17.09
N TYR A 31 -16.37 7.58 16.28
CA TYR A 31 -17.30 7.09 15.29
C TYR A 31 -17.54 5.59 15.51
N PHE A 32 -18.83 5.20 15.54
CA PHE A 32 -19.22 3.80 15.79
C PHE A 32 -20.19 3.32 14.71
N LYS A 33 -19.85 2.21 14.07
CA LYS A 33 -20.68 1.59 13.02
C LYS A 33 -20.38 0.08 12.97
N ASN A 34 -21.41 -0.74 12.78
CA ASN A 34 -21.29 -2.19 12.54
C ASN A 34 -20.41 -2.93 13.57
N ASN A 35 -20.58 -2.62 14.86
CA ASN A 35 -19.79 -3.17 15.97
C ASN A 35 -18.28 -2.87 15.93
N GLU A 36 -17.91 -1.87 15.16
CA GLU A 36 -16.55 -1.33 15.07
C GLU A 36 -16.50 0.10 15.61
N LEU A 37 -15.41 0.45 16.28
CA LEU A 37 -15.19 1.74 16.90
C LEU A 37 -13.96 2.42 16.29
N TRP A 38 -14.13 3.64 15.79
CA TRP A 38 -13.03 4.52 15.38
C TRP A 38 -12.82 5.57 16.47
N ILE A 39 -11.61 5.65 16.99
CA ILE A 39 -11.15 6.65 17.94
C ILE A 39 -10.17 7.55 17.21
N ILE A 40 -10.58 8.78 16.96
CA ILE A 40 -9.77 9.77 16.27
C ILE A 40 -9.15 10.67 17.35
N THR A 41 -7.84 10.59 17.47
CA THR A 41 -7.08 11.40 18.42
C THR A 41 -6.61 12.69 17.78
N GLU A 42 -6.32 13.69 18.60
CA GLU A 42 -5.80 14.98 18.11
C GLU A 42 -4.45 14.79 17.41
N ASP A 43 -3.54 14.01 18.01
CA ASP A 43 -2.20 13.80 17.47
C ASP A 43 -1.72 12.34 17.64
N ARG A 44 -0.61 12.01 17.02
CA ARG A 44 0.03 10.69 17.06
C ARG A 44 0.48 10.21 18.44
N PRO A 45 0.99 11.08 19.36
CA PRO A 45 1.23 10.67 20.75
C PRO A 45 -0.01 10.10 21.43
N ASP A 46 -1.16 10.75 21.25
CA ASP A 46 -2.45 10.30 21.79
C ASP A 46 -2.87 8.96 21.18
N LYS A 47 -2.77 8.82 19.84
CA LYS A 47 -2.96 7.55 19.14
C LYS A 47 -2.09 6.44 19.76
N SER A 48 -0.80 6.72 19.96
CA SER A 48 0.14 5.75 20.53
C SER A 48 -0.23 5.36 21.96
N ALA A 49 -0.73 6.30 22.77
CA ALA A 49 -1.13 6.07 24.15
C ALA A 49 -2.38 5.15 24.25
N ILE A 50 -3.34 5.30 23.33
CA ILE A 50 -4.53 4.44 23.23
C ILE A 50 -4.16 3.05 22.69
N ILE A 51 -3.30 2.96 21.68
CA ILE A 51 -2.84 1.66 21.16
C ILE A 51 -2.06 0.89 22.22
N GLY A 52 -1.16 1.57 22.94
CA GLY A 52 -0.27 0.96 23.92
C GLY A 52 0.82 0.10 23.27
N LYS A 53 1.82 -0.32 24.05
CA LYS A 53 2.92 -1.15 23.58
C LYS A 53 2.41 -2.47 23.00
N GLY A 54 2.70 -2.72 21.73
CA GLY A 54 2.28 -3.93 21.04
C GLY A 54 0.75 -4.08 20.86
N GLY A 55 -0.01 -2.98 20.97
CA GLY A 55 -1.47 -3.00 20.84
C GLY A 55 -2.21 -3.52 22.09
N TRP A 56 -1.54 -3.65 23.24
CA TRP A 56 -2.12 -4.23 24.45
C TRP A 56 -3.30 -3.43 25.01
N VAL A 57 -3.19 -2.11 25.04
CA VAL A 57 -4.24 -1.25 25.62
C VAL A 57 -5.49 -1.31 24.75
N VAL A 58 -5.35 -1.10 23.45
CA VAL A 58 -6.49 -1.17 22.52
C VAL A 58 -7.08 -2.58 22.43
N GLY A 59 -6.25 -3.62 22.53
CA GLY A 59 -6.70 -5.01 22.58
C GLY A 59 -7.58 -5.30 23.79
N LYS A 60 -7.14 -4.87 24.97
CA LYS A 60 -7.92 -4.99 26.21
C LYS A 60 -9.21 -4.14 26.19
N LEU A 61 -9.12 -2.95 25.62
CA LEU A 61 -10.31 -2.10 25.43
C LEU A 61 -11.34 -2.80 24.53
N ARG A 62 -10.90 -3.40 23.42
CA ARG A 62 -11.76 -4.16 22.51
C ARG A 62 -12.44 -5.33 23.21
N GLU A 63 -11.67 -6.14 23.95
CA GLU A 63 -12.21 -7.28 24.74
C GLU A 63 -13.25 -6.81 25.74
N LYS A 64 -12.95 -5.73 26.47
CA LYS A 64 -13.85 -5.20 27.52
C LYS A 64 -15.15 -4.64 26.96
N LEU A 65 -15.10 -4.00 25.80
CA LEU A 65 -16.27 -3.43 25.14
C LEU A 65 -17.04 -4.45 24.28
N GLY A 66 -16.52 -5.66 24.09
CA GLY A 66 -17.13 -6.71 23.28
C GLY A 66 -17.23 -6.33 21.78
N LEU A 67 -16.28 -5.56 21.28
CA LEU A 67 -16.28 -5.06 19.92
C LEU A 67 -15.54 -5.99 18.97
N GLU A 68 -15.94 -5.97 17.70
CA GLU A 68 -15.25 -6.70 16.63
C GLU A 68 -13.87 -6.09 16.37
N SER A 69 -13.82 -4.77 16.24
CA SER A 69 -12.56 -4.05 16.07
C SER A 69 -12.59 -2.65 16.69
N ILE A 70 -11.38 -2.13 17.00
CA ILE A 70 -11.16 -0.73 17.36
C ILE A 70 -10.05 -0.19 16.48
N HIS A 71 -10.36 0.86 15.75
CA HIS A 71 -9.44 1.61 14.90
C HIS A 71 -9.03 2.90 15.63
N VAL A 72 -7.74 3.13 15.75
CA VAL A 72 -7.21 4.34 16.40
C VAL A 72 -6.39 5.10 15.38
N GLU A 73 -6.80 6.33 15.10
CA GLU A 73 -6.16 7.19 14.11
C GLU A 73 -5.89 8.58 14.67
N SER A 74 -4.92 9.30 14.10
CA SER A 74 -4.71 10.70 14.42
C SER A 74 -5.39 11.60 13.41
N TYR A 75 -5.96 12.71 13.88
CA TYR A 75 -6.66 13.68 13.04
C TYR A 75 -5.74 14.27 11.96
N GLY A 76 -4.47 14.54 12.32
CA GLY A 76 -3.47 15.00 11.36
C GLY A 76 -3.20 14.03 10.20
N ASP A 77 -3.24 12.71 10.45
CA ASP A 77 -3.09 11.69 9.42
C ASP A 77 -4.30 11.67 8.48
N PHE A 78 -5.51 11.87 9.02
CA PHE A 78 -6.72 12.02 8.20
C PHE A 78 -6.71 13.25 7.33
N LEU A 79 -6.35 14.40 7.87
CA LEU A 79 -6.24 15.64 7.09
C LEU A 79 -5.27 15.46 5.92
N ASN A 80 -4.14 14.83 6.16
CA ASN A 80 -3.15 14.55 5.13
C ASN A 80 -3.70 13.58 4.06
N LYS A 81 -4.34 12.48 4.49
CA LYS A 81 -4.97 11.50 3.58
C LYS A 81 -6.07 12.15 2.74
N ASN A 82 -6.95 12.92 3.37
CA ASN A 82 -8.03 13.66 2.72
C ASN A 82 -7.48 14.63 1.67
N TYR A 83 -6.46 15.41 2.02
CA TYR A 83 -5.83 16.35 1.10
C TYR A 83 -5.22 15.66 -0.12
N LYS A 84 -4.52 14.54 0.09
CA LYS A 84 -3.93 13.74 -1.00
C LYS A 84 -4.99 13.15 -1.93
N LEU A 85 -6.08 12.63 -1.38
CA LEU A 85 -7.21 12.13 -2.17
C LEU A 85 -7.84 13.22 -3.03
N LYS A 86 -8.05 14.42 -2.47
CA LYS A 86 -8.55 15.59 -3.23
C LYS A 86 -7.60 15.98 -4.36
N LEU A 87 -6.27 15.94 -4.12
CA LEU A 87 -5.28 16.20 -5.17
C LEU A 87 -5.32 15.13 -6.26
N SER A 88 -5.46 13.86 -5.88
CA SER A 88 -5.57 12.75 -6.84
C SER A 88 -6.82 12.90 -7.71
N GLY A 89 -7.97 13.17 -7.10
CA GLY A 89 -9.22 13.44 -7.84
C GLY A 89 -9.07 14.61 -8.80
N LYS A 90 -8.57 15.76 -8.32
CA LYS A 90 -8.31 16.92 -9.18
C LYS A 90 -7.34 16.62 -10.32
N THR A 91 -6.33 15.77 -10.09
CA THR A 91 -5.39 15.38 -11.15
C THR A 91 -6.11 14.58 -12.22
N ILE A 92 -6.97 13.62 -11.84
CA ILE A 92 -7.76 12.82 -12.77
C ILE A 92 -8.74 13.71 -13.54
N ASP A 93 -9.44 14.60 -12.86
CA ASP A 93 -10.41 15.52 -13.48
C ASP A 93 -9.77 16.47 -14.53
N ASN A 94 -8.47 16.74 -14.40
CA ASN A 94 -7.74 17.58 -15.34
C ASN A 94 -7.11 16.80 -16.52
N LEU A 95 -7.28 15.47 -16.58
CA LEU A 95 -6.83 14.68 -17.72
C LEU A 95 -7.89 14.77 -18.83
N ASP A 96 -7.44 15.01 -20.05
CA ASP A 96 -8.30 14.91 -21.23
C ASP A 96 -8.36 13.43 -21.69
N LEU A 97 -8.86 12.56 -20.79
CA LEU A 97 -8.93 11.11 -20.97
C LEU A 97 -10.29 10.61 -20.49
N ASN A 98 -11.05 10.02 -21.41
CA ASN A 98 -12.36 9.43 -21.12
C ASN A 98 -12.24 7.90 -21.04
N PHE A 99 -11.56 7.39 -20.02
CA PHE A 99 -11.40 5.97 -19.78
C PHE A 99 -12.27 5.53 -18.62
N THR A 100 -13.14 4.55 -18.83
CA THR A 100 -14.04 3.97 -17.81
C THR A 100 -13.29 3.63 -16.52
N GLY A 101 -12.10 3.05 -16.61
CA GLY A 101 -11.28 2.73 -15.43
C GLY A 101 -10.85 3.96 -14.62
N LEU A 102 -10.61 5.11 -15.26
CA LEU A 102 -10.27 6.37 -14.55
C LEU A 102 -11.52 7.01 -13.94
N GLU A 103 -12.65 6.97 -14.62
CA GLU A 103 -13.93 7.46 -14.08
C GLU A 103 -14.33 6.66 -12.84
N ASN A 104 -14.19 5.34 -12.89
CA ASN A 104 -14.46 4.47 -11.76
C ASN A 104 -13.47 4.68 -10.61
N LEU A 105 -12.18 4.92 -10.92
CA LEU A 105 -11.20 5.33 -9.91
C LEU A 105 -11.61 6.65 -9.23
N ARG A 106 -12.15 7.59 -9.99
CA ARG A 106 -12.65 8.86 -9.47
C ARG A 106 -13.83 8.65 -8.52
N LYS A 107 -14.79 7.78 -8.87
CA LYS A 107 -15.91 7.38 -8.00
C LYS A 107 -15.42 6.74 -6.70
N VAL A 108 -14.39 5.87 -6.75
CA VAL A 108 -13.77 5.28 -5.55
C VAL A 108 -13.14 6.37 -4.67
N ILE A 109 -12.42 7.32 -5.26
CA ILE A 109 -11.83 8.45 -4.51
C ILE A 109 -12.91 9.26 -3.80
N ASP A 110 -14.03 9.57 -4.46
CA ASP A 110 -15.12 10.32 -3.86
C ASP A 110 -15.76 9.57 -2.70
N ASN A 111 -16.07 8.30 -2.90
CA ASN A 111 -16.64 7.48 -1.84
C ASN A 111 -15.68 7.36 -0.64
N LYS A 112 -14.37 7.24 -0.91
CA LYS A 112 -13.36 7.20 0.14
C LYS A 112 -13.24 8.53 0.90
N LEU A 113 -13.47 9.66 0.24
CA LEU A 113 -13.52 10.97 0.87
C LEU A 113 -14.75 11.15 1.76
N GLU A 114 -15.91 10.64 1.33
CA GLU A 114 -17.17 10.67 2.08
C GLU A 114 -17.15 9.73 3.29
N ASN A 115 -16.48 8.58 3.16
CA ASN A 115 -16.41 7.53 4.17
C ASN A 115 -15.01 7.35 4.74
N ILE A 116 -14.28 8.43 4.99
CA ILE A 116 -12.85 8.41 5.25
C ILE A 116 -12.43 7.53 6.45
N TYR A 117 -13.31 7.34 7.43
CA TYR A 117 -13.08 6.49 8.59
C TYR A 117 -13.38 5.01 8.28
N SER A 118 -14.52 4.75 7.65
CA SER A 118 -15.09 3.40 7.48
C SER A 118 -14.99 2.85 6.07
N PHE A 119 -14.24 3.49 5.17
CA PHE A 119 -14.08 2.99 3.81
C PHE A 119 -13.39 1.62 3.80
N ASN A 120 -14.02 0.67 3.11
CA ASN A 120 -13.49 -0.67 2.90
C ASN A 120 -13.65 -1.05 1.43
N PHE A 121 -12.57 -1.50 0.79
CA PHE A 121 -12.59 -1.86 -0.63
C PHE A 121 -13.53 -3.03 -0.95
N GLU A 122 -13.55 -4.05 -0.09
CA GLU A 122 -14.39 -5.23 -0.30
C GLU A 122 -15.86 -4.86 -0.28
N ASN A 123 -16.29 -4.13 0.77
CA ASN A 123 -17.67 -3.66 0.88
C ASN A 123 -18.05 -2.76 -0.30
N TYR A 124 -17.15 -1.83 -0.65
CA TYR A 124 -17.39 -0.91 -1.75
C TYR A 124 -17.64 -1.66 -3.07
N PHE A 125 -16.79 -2.61 -3.43
CA PHE A 125 -16.93 -3.36 -4.68
C PHE A 125 -18.02 -4.44 -4.65
N ASN A 126 -18.50 -4.85 -3.48
CA ASN A 126 -19.67 -5.73 -3.37
C ASN A 126 -20.98 -4.94 -3.53
N GLU A 127 -21.00 -3.68 -3.09
CA GLU A 127 -22.18 -2.81 -3.19
C GLU A 127 -22.25 -2.06 -4.54
N ASN A 128 -21.11 -1.81 -5.17
CA ASN A 128 -20.99 -1.07 -6.43
C ASN A 128 -20.41 -1.96 -7.51
N ILE A 129 -21.28 -2.55 -8.32
CA ILE A 129 -20.88 -3.26 -9.53
C ILE A 129 -20.76 -2.21 -10.63
N PHE A 130 -19.58 -2.09 -11.23
CA PHE A 130 -19.40 -1.27 -12.41
C PHE A 130 -19.86 -2.06 -13.63
N ASP A 131 -21.09 -1.78 -14.08
CA ASP A 131 -21.72 -2.47 -15.23
C ASP A 131 -21.20 -1.99 -16.60
N GLU A 132 -20.34 -1.00 -16.61
CA GLU A 132 -19.76 -0.45 -17.85
C GLU A 132 -18.75 -1.46 -18.42
N SER A 133 -18.90 -1.77 -19.70
CA SER A 133 -17.97 -2.63 -20.42
C SER A 133 -16.55 -2.04 -20.34
N PRO A 134 -15.53 -2.85 -19.97
CA PRO A 134 -14.14 -2.39 -20.01
C PRO A 134 -13.79 -1.86 -21.40
N ASP A 135 -13.24 -0.67 -21.48
CA ASP A 135 -12.94 0.02 -22.73
C ASP A 135 -11.47 0.31 -22.94
N THR A 136 -10.65 0.13 -21.91
CA THR A 136 -9.26 0.56 -21.95
C THR A 136 -8.30 -0.51 -21.48
N GLU A 137 -7.40 -0.92 -22.33
CA GLU A 137 -6.27 -1.75 -21.95
C GLU A 137 -5.29 -0.98 -21.06
N ALA A 138 -4.75 -1.68 -20.06
CA ALA A 138 -3.72 -1.12 -19.19
C ALA A 138 -2.66 -2.18 -18.86
N VAL A 139 -1.39 -1.85 -19.08
CA VAL A 139 -0.28 -2.71 -18.66
C VAL A 139 -0.11 -2.60 -17.15
N VAL A 140 -0.18 -3.70 -16.43
CA VAL A 140 0.08 -3.73 -14.98
C VAL A 140 1.42 -4.38 -14.69
N ALA A 141 2.35 -3.60 -14.12
CA ALA A 141 3.65 -4.11 -13.70
C ALA A 141 3.49 -5.05 -12.48
N LEU A 142 3.55 -6.35 -12.71
CA LEU A 142 3.30 -7.38 -11.70
C LEU A 142 4.59 -8.05 -11.23
N SER A 143 4.93 -7.88 -9.95
CA SER A 143 6.12 -8.49 -9.33
C SER A 143 5.79 -9.65 -8.38
N GLY A 144 4.52 -9.98 -8.18
CA GLY A 144 4.05 -10.96 -7.20
C GLY A 144 4.16 -10.50 -5.73
N GLY A 145 4.58 -9.26 -5.50
CA GLY A 145 4.54 -8.60 -4.19
C GLY A 145 3.15 -8.00 -3.92
N VAL A 146 2.86 -7.72 -2.64
CA VAL A 146 1.53 -7.27 -2.19
C VAL A 146 1.03 -6.01 -2.90
N ASP A 147 1.89 -5.04 -3.16
CA ASP A 147 1.50 -3.74 -3.75
C ASP A 147 1.12 -3.89 -5.24
N SER A 148 1.90 -4.67 -5.99
CA SER A 148 1.60 -4.93 -7.40
C SER A 148 0.39 -5.86 -7.59
N SER A 149 0.21 -6.82 -6.67
CA SER A 149 -0.98 -7.68 -6.65
C SER A 149 -2.24 -6.88 -6.36
N PHE A 150 -2.19 -5.97 -5.38
CA PHE A 150 -3.28 -5.02 -5.12
C PHE A 150 -3.61 -4.21 -6.38
N SER A 151 -2.59 -3.71 -7.08
CA SER A 151 -2.80 -2.90 -8.29
C SER A 151 -3.47 -3.70 -9.42
N LEU A 152 -3.12 -4.97 -9.61
CA LEU A 152 -3.75 -5.81 -10.61
C LEU A 152 -5.22 -6.09 -10.27
N ILE A 153 -5.50 -6.48 -9.02
CA ILE A 153 -6.86 -6.72 -8.53
C ILE A 153 -7.72 -5.47 -8.73
N LEU A 154 -7.18 -4.34 -8.33
CA LEU A 154 -7.91 -3.08 -8.39
C LEU A 154 -8.12 -2.61 -9.83
N ALA A 155 -7.13 -2.75 -10.71
CA ALA A 155 -7.28 -2.43 -12.13
C ALA A 155 -8.45 -3.21 -12.76
N LYS A 156 -8.52 -4.53 -12.50
CA LYS A 156 -9.63 -5.37 -12.99
C LYS A 156 -10.98 -4.90 -12.43
N LYS A 157 -11.04 -4.62 -11.11
CA LYS A 157 -12.27 -4.16 -10.44
C LYS A 157 -12.74 -2.77 -10.90
N LEU A 158 -11.83 -1.92 -11.34
CA LEU A 158 -12.14 -0.59 -11.87
C LEU A 158 -12.62 -0.62 -13.33
N GLY A 159 -12.60 -1.77 -14.00
CA GLY A 159 -13.02 -1.89 -15.39
C GLY A 159 -11.94 -1.56 -16.40
N PHE A 160 -10.66 -1.62 -16.04
CA PHE A 160 -9.60 -1.75 -17.03
C PHE A 160 -9.56 -3.16 -17.61
N ILE A 161 -9.02 -3.30 -18.82
CA ILE A 161 -8.59 -4.58 -19.41
C ILE A 161 -7.09 -4.74 -19.08
N PRO A 162 -6.74 -5.36 -17.93
CA PRO A 162 -5.36 -5.41 -17.51
C PRO A 162 -4.57 -6.48 -18.27
N VAL A 163 -3.42 -6.10 -18.81
CA VAL A 163 -2.38 -7.00 -19.30
C VAL A 163 -1.27 -7.00 -18.25
N ALA A 164 -1.14 -8.09 -17.50
CA ALA A 164 -0.12 -8.19 -16.48
C ALA A 164 1.25 -8.47 -17.09
N VAL A 165 2.28 -7.70 -16.71
CA VAL A 165 3.62 -7.86 -17.23
C VAL A 165 4.61 -8.05 -16.10
N THR A 166 5.37 -9.14 -16.16
CA THR A 166 6.41 -9.46 -15.18
C THR A 166 7.80 -9.47 -15.83
N VAL A 167 8.67 -8.58 -15.38
CA VAL A 167 10.08 -8.63 -15.74
C VAL A 167 10.79 -9.72 -14.94
N VAL A 168 11.55 -10.59 -15.64
CA VAL A 168 12.31 -11.71 -15.04
C VAL A 168 13.80 -11.39 -14.99
N PRO A 169 14.31 -10.78 -13.91
CA PRO A 169 15.72 -10.39 -13.77
C PRO A 169 16.61 -11.47 -13.14
N GLY A 170 16.11 -12.72 -13.09
CA GLY A 170 16.75 -13.84 -12.41
C GLY A 170 16.18 -14.12 -11.00
N THR A 171 16.44 -15.32 -10.50
CA THR A 171 15.83 -15.86 -9.27
C THR A 171 16.26 -15.16 -7.98
N ILE A 172 17.41 -14.51 -7.97
CA ILE A 172 17.90 -13.74 -6.82
C ILE A 172 17.10 -12.44 -6.61
N ILE A 173 16.40 -11.94 -7.65
CA ILE A 173 15.55 -10.76 -7.58
C ILE A 173 14.09 -11.16 -7.56
N LEU A 174 13.68 -12.11 -8.43
CA LEU A 174 12.33 -12.66 -8.50
C LEU A 174 12.32 -14.15 -8.12
N PRO A 175 12.22 -14.50 -6.83
CA PRO A 175 12.15 -15.87 -6.37
C PRO A 175 10.92 -16.62 -6.89
N ASN A 176 11.02 -17.94 -6.96
CA ASN A 176 9.93 -18.80 -7.41
C ASN A 176 8.63 -18.65 -6.61
N GLN A 177 8.72 -18.26 -5.35
CA GLN A 177 7.53 -18.00 -4.53
C GLN A 177 6.71 -16.83 -5.04
N PHE A 178 7.36 -15.74 -5.54
CA PHE A 178 6.65 -14.62 -6.18
C PHE A 178 6.04 -15.04 -7.52
N LYS A 179 6.71 -15.90 -8.28
CA LYS A 179 6.14 -16.47 -9.50
C LYS A 179 4.89 -17.30 -9.22
N LYS A 180 4.84 -18.03 -8.09
CA LYS A 180 3.62 -18.75 -7.68
C LYS A 180 2.48 -17.78 -7.36
N ASN A 181 2.74 -16.69 -6.63
CA ASN A 181 1.73 -15.67 -6.39
C ASN A 181 1.21 -15.04 -7.68
N ILE A 182 2.12 -14.76 -8.63
CA ILE A 182 1.74 -14.25 -9.96
C ILE A 182 0.79 -15.23 -10.63
N GLN A 183 1.17 -16.51 -10.71
CA GLN A 183 0.36 -17.56 -11.35
C GLN A 183 -1.03 -17.69 -10.69
N THR A 184 -1.08 -17.80 -9.36
CA THR A 184 -2.34 -17.86 -8.60
C THR A 184 -3.23 -16.65 -8.92
N LEU A 185 -2.65 -15.46 -8.99
CA LEU A 185 -3.42 -14.24 -9.17
C LEU A 185 -3.95 -14.09 -10.61
N ILE A 186 -3.13 -14.35 -11.62
CA ILE A 186 -3.56 -14.26 -13.03
C ILE A 186 -4.66 -15.28 -13.34
N GLU A 187 -4.54 -16.51 -12.81
CA GLU A 187 -5.58 -17.55 -12.95
C GLU A 187 -6.87 -17.14 -12.25
N SER A 188 -6.80 -16.63 -11.01
CA SER A 188 -7.99 -16.24 -10.25
C SER A 188 -8.72 -15.03 -10.84
N LEU A 189 -8.00 -14.15 -11.53
CA LEU A 189 -8.57 -12.95 -12.15
C LEU A 189 -8.90 -13.14 -13.64
N ASP A 190 -8.49 -14.25 -14.24
CA ASP A 190 -8.59 -14.46 -15.69
C ASP A 190 -8.03 -13.26 -16.46
N VAL A 191 -6.70 -13.03 -16.32
CA VAL A 191 -5.97 -11.89 -16.86
C VAL A 191 -4.85 -12.35 -17.76
N GLU A 192 -4.70 -11.73 -18.92
CA GLU A 192 -3.55 -11.94 -19.81
C GLU A 192 -2.25 -11.57 -19.09
N HIS A 193 -1.21 -12.41 -19.26
CA HIS A 193 0.06 -12.21 -18.60
C HIS A 193 1.25 -12.53 -19.48
N GLU A 194 2.29 -11.69 -19.44
CA GLU A 194 3.52 -11.91 -20.16
C GLU A 194 4.76 -11.75 -19.27
N TYR A 195 5.72 -12.67 -19.48
CA TYR A 195 7.05 -12.60 -18.86
C TYR A 195 8.06 -11.95 -19.83
N ILE A 196 8.69 -10.86 -19.41
CA ILE A 196 9.78 -10.22 -20.12
C ILE A 196 11.11 -10.63 -19.49
N SER A 197 11.88 -11.46 -20.19
CA SER A 197 13.23 -11.81 -19.75
C SER A 197 14.20 -10.65 -19.96
N SER A 198 15.04 -10.37 -18.98
CA SER A 198 16.05 -9.32 -19.08
C SER A 198 17.29 -9.64 -18.27
N ASP A 199 18.45 -9.29 -18.78
CA ASP A 199 19.72 -9.45 -18.09
C ASP A 199 19.92 -8.32 -17.06
N TYR A 200 20.13 -8.72 -15.81
CA TYR A 200 20.43 -7.84 -14.68
C TYR A 200 21.81 -8.13 -14.08
N SER A 201 22.67 -8.80 -14.82
CA SER A 201 24.02 -9.19 -14.37
C SER A 201 24.82 -8.00 -13.89
N ASP A 202 24.78 -6.87 -14.61
CA ASP A 202 25.48 -5.65 -14.22
C ASP A 202 24.94 -5.09 -12.88
N VAL A 203 23.63 -5.05 -12.72
CA VAL A 203 23.00 -4.57 -11.46
C VAL A 203 23.42 -5.47 -10.29
N ILE A 204 23.44 -6.78 -10.50
CA ILE A 204 23.81 -7.75 -9.49
C ILE A 204 25.30 -7.60 -9.15
N GLN A 205 26.18 -7.59 -10.16
CA GLN A 205 27.63 -7.48 -9.95
C GLN A 205 28.01 -6.18 -9.23
N GLU A 206 27.49 -5.03 -9.71
CA GLU A 206 27.78 -3.74 -9.09
C GLU A 206 27.25 -3.64 -7.65
N SER A 207 26.10 -4.27 -7.37
CA SER A 207 25.56 -4.33 -6.01
C SER A 207 26.48 -5.09 -5.07
N PHE A 208 27.16 -6.14 -5.56
CA PHE A 208 28.13 -6.91 -4.79
C PHE A 208 29.50 -6.24 -4.65
N THR A 209 29.72 -5.06 -5.22
CA THR A 209 30.88 -4.22 -4.90
C THR A 209 30.67 -3.33 -3.65
N GLY A 210 29.45 -3.22 -3.16
CA GLY A 210 29.08 -2.32 -2.05
C GLY A 210 29.04 -0.84 -2.43
N LYS A 211 29.12 -0.50 -3.71
CA LYS A 211 29.05 0.87 -4.21
C LYS A 211 27.62 1.27 -4.65
N LEU A 212 26.83 0.28 -5.07
CA LEU A 212 25.49 0.48 -5.59
C LEU A 212 24.43 -0.19 -4.72
N HIS A 213 23.40 0.56 -4.34
CA HIS A 213 22.19 -0.04 -3.78
C HIS A 213 21.28 -0.53 -4.93
N PRO A 214 20.91 -1.83 -4.98
CA PRO A 214 20.31 -2.44 -6.16
C PRO A 214 18.95 -1.83 -6.56
N CYS A 215 18.14 -1.43 -5.58
CA CYS A 215 16.73 -1.09 -5.83
C CYS A 215 16.52 0.04 -6.85
N GLY A 216 17.35 1.06 -6.85
CA GLY A 216 17.21 2.20 -7.76
C GLY A 216 17.35 1.82 -9.23
N ARG A 217 18.43 1.11 -9.59
CA ARG A 217 18.64 0.63 -10.97
C ARG A 217 17.66 -0.47 -11.34
N CYS A 218 17.40 -1.41 -10.43
CA CYS A 218 16.43 -2.46 -10.66
C CYS A 218 15.05 -1.87 -11.01
N SER A 219 14.57 -0.92 -10.21
CA SER A 219 13.29 -0.24 -10.48
C SER A 219 13.29 0.54 -11.79
N LYS A 220 14.40 1.24 -12.13
CA LYS A 220 14.53 1.96 -13.40
C LYS A 220 14.48 1.00 -14.59
N ASN A 221 15.30 -0.05 -14.58
CA ASN A 221 15.34 -1.02 -15.67
C ASN A 221 13.98 -1.71 -15.88
N THR A 222 13.34 -2.14 -14.78
CA THR A 222 11.98 -2.72 -14.83
C THR A 222 10.99 -1.73 -15.45
N GLY A 223 11.00 -0.47 -14.98
CA GLY A 223 10.12 0.58 -15.49
C GLY A 223 10.28 0.84 -16.99
N GLU A 224 11.52 0.88 -17.48
CA GLU A 224 11.81 1.09 -18.92
C GLU A 224 11.35 -0.10 -19.78
N LEU A 225 11.48 -1.33 -19.29
CA LEU A 225 11.02 -2.52 -20.01
C LEU A 225 9.49 -2.56 -20.11
N VAL A 226 8.79 -2.30 -19.00
CA VAL A 226 7.32 -2.25 -18.98
C VAL A 226 6.81 -1.12 -19.85
N LYS A 227 7.47 0.05 -19.83
CA LYS A 227 7.16 1.18 -20.68
C LYS A 227 7.32 0.86 -22.18
N ARG A 228 8.43 0.18 -22.55
CA ARG A 228 8.66 -0.28 -23.93
C ARG A 228 7.55 -1.23 -24.36
N TYR A 229 7.22 -2.22 -23.53
CA TYR A 229 6.15 -3.17 -23.82
C TYR A 229 4.81 -2.46 -24.10
N ALA A 230 4.43 -1.51 -23.26
CA ALA A 230 3.20 -0.76 -23.43
C ALA A 230 3.19 0.03 -24.74
N LYS A 231 4.32 0.65 -25.12
CA LYS A 231 4.47 1.35 -26.39
C LYS A 231 4.38 0.43 -27.60
N ASP A 232 5.06 -0.73 -27.55
CA ASP A 232 5.08 -1.70 -28.65
C ASP A 232 3.67 -2.32 -28.88
N LYS A 233 2.84 -2.32 -27.84
CA LYS A 233 1.43 -2.78 -27.89
C LYS A 233 0.43 -1.64 -28.06
N GLU A 234 0.87 -0.39 -28.15
CA GLU A 234 0.01 0.80 -28.24
C GLU A 234 -0.98 0.95 -27.06
N ILE A 235 -0.63 0.41 -25.87
CA ILE A 235 -1.46 0.49 -24.67
C ILE A 235 -1.20 1.82 -23.96
N PRO A 236 -2.25 2.65 -23.71
CA PRO A 236 -2.06 4.05 -23.29
C PRO A 236 -1.74 4.22 -21.81
N ILE A 237 -1.95 3.19 -20.97
CA ILE A 237 -1.79 3.27 -19.51
C ILE A 237 -0.86 2.18 -19.00
N ILE A 238 0.07 2.58 -18.13
CA ILE A 238 0.88 1.66 -17.33
C ILE A 238 0.50 1.85 -15.85
N ILE A 239 0.17 0.77 -15.17
CA ILE A 239 -0.19 0.75 -13.75
C ILE A 239 0.95 0.16 -12.93
N PHE A 240 1.36 0.88 -11.88
CA PHE A 240 2.36 0.46 -10.91
C PHE A 240 1.81 0.38 -9.49
N GLY A 241 2.46 -0.45 -8.66
CA GLY A 241 2.18 -0.60 -7.23
C GLY A 241 2.89 0.42 -6.34
N ASP A 242 3.30 1.56 -6.85
CA ASP A 242 4.00 2.57 -6.05
C ASP A 242 3.06 3.32 -5.11
N MET A 243 3.49 3.47 -3.83
CA MET A 243 2.70 4.11 -2.78
C MET A 243 3.13 5.55 -2.50
N LEU A 244 4.31 5.97 -2.92
CA LEU A 244 4.88 7.26 -2.52
C LEU A 244 4.51 8.43 -3.44
N ALA A 245 4.13 8.16 -4.67
CA ALA A 245 3.70 9.16 -5.66
C ALA A 245 2.22 9.52 -5.43
N THR A 246 1.88 10.09 -4.27
CA THR A 246 0.50 10.44 -3.87
C THR A 246 0.06 11.81 -4.37
N GLY A 247 -1.26 12.03 -4.42
CA GLY A 247 -1.84 13.30 -4.84
C GLY A 247 -1.58 13.60 -6.30
N SER A 248 -1.10 14.79 -6.62
CA SER A 248 -0.87 15.24 -8.00
C SER A 248 0.13 14.42 -8.83
N GLN A 249 0.89 13.55 -8.19
CA GLN A 249 1.84 12.67 -8.87
C GLN A 249 1.33 11.23 -9.06
N CYS A 250 0.07 10.97 -8.69
CA CYS A 250 -0.52 9.62 -8.78
C CYS A 250 -0.67 9.13 -10.23
N ILE A 251 -0.93 10.05 -11.15
CA ILE A 251 -0.94 9.80 -12.59
C ILE A 251 -0.13 10.88 -13.30
N ASN A 252 0.70 10.50 -14.24
CA ASN A 252 1.50 11.45 -15.00
C ASN A 252 1.81 10.92 -16.40
N LEU A 253 1.91 11.87 -17.36
CA LEU A 253 2.32 11.59 -18.71
C LEU A 253 3.81 11.21 -18.73
N GLN A 254 4.13 10.10 -19.36
CA GLN A 254 5.51 9.61 -19.51
C GLN A 254 6.11 10.02 -20.84
N ASP A 255 5.29 9.95 -21.91
CA ASP A 255 5.58 10.35 -23.28
C ASP A 255 4.27 10.78 -23.92
N ASP A 256 4.29 11.26 -25.16
CA ASP A 256 3.19 11.96 -25.85
C ASP A 256 1.77 11.35 -25.68
N SER A 257 1.67 10.03 -25.44
CA SER A 257 0.38 9.35 -25.29
C SER A 257 0.34 8.27 -24.20
N LEU A 258 1.41 8.09 -23.43
CA LEU A 258 1.54 7.02 -22.43
C LEU A 258 1.47 7.59 -21.02
N TYR A 259 0.49 7.15 -20.25
CA TYR A 259 0.29 7.56 -18.87
C TYR A 259 0.76 6.50 -17.89
N ARG A 260 1.42 6.95 -16.83
CA ARG A 260 1.75 6.12 -15.66
C ARG A 260 0.77 6.42 -14.54
N LEU A 261 0.06 5.40 -14.08
CA LEU A 261 -0.84 5.43 -12.95
C LEU A 261 -0.28 4.60 -11.78
N ASN A 262 -0.10 5.24 -10.62
CA ASN A 262 0.30 4.58 -9.39
C ASN A 262 -0.96 4.35 -8.54
N LEU A 263 -1.65 3.22 -8.73
CA LEU A 263 -2.96 2.96 -8.13
C LEU A 263 -2.98 3.04 -6.58
N PRO A 264 -2.03 2.42 -5.83
CA PRO A 264 -2.03 2.57 -4.38
C PRO A 264 -1.86 4.03 -3.94
N ALA A 265 -1.01 4.77 -4.66
CA ALA A 265 -0.76 6.18 -4.36
C ALA A 265 -1.97 7.07 -4.67
N SER A 266 -2.72 6.82 -5.75
CA SER A 266 -3.91 7.59 -6.12
C SER A 266 -5.00 7.54 -5.05
N LEU A 267 -5.09 6.40 -4.36
CA LEU A 267 -6.06 6.15 -3.29
C LEU A 267 -5.49 6.41 -1.89
N SER A 268 -4.24 6.87 -1.79
CA SER A 268 -3.56 7.14 -0.51
C SER A 268 -3.72 5.98 0.49
N VAL A 269 -3.57 4.73 0.01
CA VAL A 269 -3.76 3.52 0.83
C VAL A 269 -2.57 3.25 1.74
N GLY A 270 -2.86 2.69 2.91
CA GLY A 270 -1.86 2.11 3.81
C GLY A 270 -1.64 0.62 3.53
N LYS A 271 -0.55 0.06 4.07
CA LYS A 271 -0.23 -1.37 3.93
C LYS A 271 -1.32 -2.29 4.48
N GLN A 272 -2.07 -1.85 5.50
CA GLN A 272 -3.17 -2.65 6.07
C GLN A 272 -4.35 -2.75 5.10
N GLU A 273 -4.72 -1.65 4.44
CA GLU A 273 -5.77 -1.64 3.42
C GLU A 273 -5.41 -2.58 2.24
N ILE A 274 -4.13 -2.54 1.80
CA ILE A 274 -3.61 -3.45 0.77
C ILE A 274 -3.74 -4.91 1.21
N LYS A 275 -3.26 -5.24 2.41
CA LYS A 275 -3.30 -6.60 2.95
C LYS A 275 -4.72 -7.13 3.10
N SER A 276 -5.67 -6.26 3.49
CA SER A 276 -7.09 -6.62 3.61
C SER A 276 -7.65 -7.07 2.26
N LEU A 277 -7.46 -6.31 1.19
CA LEU A 277 -7.98 -6.65 -0.14
C LEU A 277 -7.35 -7.94 -0.70
N ILE A 278 -6.02 -8.11 -0.58
CA ILE A 278 -5.33 -9.27 -1.15
C ILE A 278 -5.58 -10.58 -0.40
N LYS A 279 -6.07 -10.51 0.84
CA LYS A 279 -6.33 -11.69 1.69
C LYS A 279 -7.26 -12.71 1.01
N ASN A 280 -8.18 -12.24 0.20
CA ASN A 280 -9.18 -13.06 -0.47
C ASN A 280 -8.64 -13.83 -1.70
N TYR A 281 -7.37 -13.63 -2.05
CA TYR A 281 -6.75 -14.21 -3.27
C TYR A 281 -5.69 -15.29 -2.98
N ASP A 282 -5.64 -15.84 -1.76
CA ASP A 282 -4.69 -16.90 -1.33
C ASP A 282 -3.22 -16.59 -1.67
N LEU A 283 -2.84 -15.32 -1.62
CA LEU A 283 -1.47 -14.90 -1.91
C LEU A 283 -0.59 -15.05 -0.67
N LYS A 284 0.55 -15.70 -0.83
CA LYS A 284 1.53 -15.82 0.25
C LYS A 284 2.23 -14.50 0.50
N THR A 285 2.15 -14.01 1.73
CA THR A 285 2.89 -12.84 2.18
C THR A 285 4.26 -13.25 2.72
N PHE A 286 5.28 -12.45 2.43
CA PHE A 286 6.65 -12.71 2.87
C PHE A 286 7.02 -11.76 4.00
N LYS A 287 7.66 -12.30 5.04
CA LYS A 287 8.21 -11.50 6.13
C LYS A 287 9.53 -10.88 5.69
N GLY A 288 9.73 -9.62 6.01
CA GLY A 288 10.96 -8.89 5.72
C GLY A 288 10.79 -7.82 4.64
N PHE A 289 11.88 -7.17 4.29
CA PHE A 289 11.93 -6.04 3.38
C PHE A 289 12.78 -6.36 2.15
N GLY A 290 12.20 -6.20 0.96
CA GLY A 290 12.90 -6.33 -0.31
C GLY A 290 13.06 -7.78 -0.82
N CYS A 291 13.94 -7.95 -1.79
CA CYS A 291 14.23 -9.23 -2.44
C CYS A 291 15.50 -9.91 -1.85
N PRO A 292 15.79 -11.18 -2.20
CA PRO A 292 16.99 -11.86 -1.75
C PRO A 292 18.31 -11.15 -2.11
N LEU A 293 18.41 -10.52 -3.28
CA LEU A 293 19.58 -9.72 -3.64
C LEU A 293 19.83 -8.61 -2.61
N LEU A 294 18.78 -7.89 -2.23
CA LEU A 294 18.90 -6.81 -1.23
C LEU A 294 19.34 -7.37 0.13
N TYR A 295 18.80 -8.51 0.54
CA TYR A 295 19.21 -9.16 1.77
C TYR A 295 20.70 -9.50 1.76
N GLU A 296 21.23 -10.11 0.69
CA GLU A 296 22.64 -10.45 0.57
C GLU A 296 23.55 -9.21 0.54
N VAL A 297 23.12 -8.15 -0.15
CA VAL A 297 23.83 -6.86 -0.15
C VAL A 297 23.90 -6.26 1.25
N HIS A 298 22.79 -6.29 2.01
CA HIS A 298 22.78 -5.79 3.39
C HIS A 298 23.64 -6.62 4.33
N ARG A 299 23.71 -7.94 4.12
CA ARG A 299 24.54 -8.85 4.89
C ARG A 299 26.02 -8.57 4.65
N LYS A 300 26.41 -8.40 3.39
CA LYS A 300 27.81 -8.18 2.99
C LYS A 300 28.28 -6.74 3.23
N PHE A 301 27.37 -5.78 3.07
CA PHE A 301 27.65 -4.34 3.15
C PHE A 301 26.67 -3.63 4.08
N PRO A 302 26.89 -3.67 5.41
CA PRO A 302 25.95 -3.11 6.39
C PRO A 302 25.59 -1.62 6.18
N HIS A 303 26.50 -0.83 5.60
CA HIS A 303 26.26 0.59 5.30
C HIS A 303 25.15 0.80 4.25
N MET A 304 24.82 -0.22 3.45
CA MET A 304 23.73 -0.15 2.47
C MET A 304 22.34 -0.18 3.12
N LYS A 305 22.20 -0.66 4.36
CA LYS A 305 20.95 -0.66 5.11
C LYS A 305 20.32 0.72 5.23
N LYS A 306 21.15 1.79 5.30
CA LYS A 306 20.66 3.17 5.42
C LYS A 306 19.70 3.57 4.32
N PHE A 307 19.90 3.12 3.08
CA PHE A 307 19.02 3.46 1.95
C PHE A 307 17.64 2.80 2.07
N SER A 308 17.60 1.56 2.54
CA SER A 308 16.36 0.85 2.84
C SER A 308 15.64 1.46 4.04
N ILE A 309 16.36 1.83 5.09
CA ILE A 309 15.80 2.55 6.24
C ILE A 309 15.20 3.89 5.78
N GLN A 310 15.89 4.66 4.94
CA GLN A 310 15.35 5.90 4.38
C GLN A 310 14.05 5.68 3.60
N ARG A 311 13.94 4.57 2.85
CA ARG A 311 12.71 4.23 2.15
C ARG A 311 11.58 3.92 3.13
N ILE A 312 11.82 3.09 4.14
CA ILE A 312 10.84 2.78 5.19
C ILE A 312 10.36 4.05 5.87
N LEU A 313 11.28 4.95 6.26
CA LEU A 313 10.93 6.22 6.90
C LEU A 313 10.12 7.15 5.98
N ARG A 314 10.37 7.14 4.67
CA ARG A 314 9.54 7.88 3.71
C ARG A 314 8.13 7.31 3.61
N GLU A 315 7.98 6.00 3.57
CA GLU A 315 6.68 5.32 3.57
C GLU A 315 5.91 5.62 4.88
N THR A 316 6.60 5.62 6.03
CA THR A 316 6.00 5.99 7.32
C THR A 316 5.55 7.46 7.34
N ARG A 317 6.41 8.37 6.89
CA ARG A 317 6.08 9.80 6.84
C ARG A 317 4.91 10.10 5.89
N SER A 318 4.76 9.32 4.83
CA SER A 318 3.65 9.48 3.88
C SER A 318 2.32 8.91 4.39
N GLY A 319 2.31 8.18 5.52
CA GLY A 319 1.15 7.47 6.02
C GLY A 319 0.87 6.12 5.34
N ALA A 320 1.77 5.67 4.45
CA ALA A 320 1.65 4.37 3.78
C ALA A 320 1.99 3.20 4.71
N LEU A 321 2.80 3.44 5.73
CA LEU A 321 3.30 2.44 6.68
C LEU A 321 3.16 2.96 8.11
N GLU A 322 2.58 2.17 8.99
CA GLU A 322 2.47 2.50 10.40
C GLU A 322 3.86 2.47 11.10
N PRO A 323 4.10 3.34 12.10
CA PRO A 323 5.38 3.41 12.80
C PRO A 323 5.82 2.08 13.43
N GLY A 324 4.89 1.30 13.98
CA GLY A 324 5.17 -0.03 14.54
C GLY A 324 5.67 -1.02 13.48
N GLU A 325 4.98 -1.08 12.33
CA GLU A 325 5.41 -1.92 11.20
C GLU A 325 6.77 -1.48 10.65
N ALA A 326 6.99 -0.15 10.56
CA ALA A 326 8.27 0.41 10.13
C ALA A 326 9.42 -0.02 11.04
N LEU A 327 9.20 0.03 12.36
CA LEU A 327 10.18 -0.40 13.35
C LEU A 327 10.51 -1.89 13.21
N ASP A 328 9.51 -2.74 13.03
CA ASP A 328 9.71 -4.18 12.82
C ASP A 328 10.51 -4.47 11.54
N LEU A 329 10.24 -3.75 10.45
CA LEU A 329 11.01 -3.85 9.21
C LEU A 329 12.47 -3.42 9.41
N ILE A 330 12.72 -2.31 10.11
CA ILE A 330 14.07 -1.83 10.43
C ILE A 330 14.80 -2.85 11.32
N TRP A 331 14.14 -3.36 12.35
CA TRP A 331 14.71 -4.38 13.23
C TRP A 331 15.06 -5.67 12.47
N SER A 332 14.29 -6.02 11.44
CA SER A 332 14.57 -7.21 10.63
C SER A 332 15.97 -7.19 9.98
N PHE A 333 16.53 -5.99 9.74
CA PHE A 333 17.90 -5.85 9.20
C PHE A 333 19.01 -6.17 10.21
N TYR A 334 18.69 -6.20 11.50
CA TYR A 334 19.64 -6.38 12.58
C TYR A 334 19.46 -7.71 13.33
N LYS A 335 18.35 -8.40 13.10
CA LYS A 335 18.16 -9.76 13.62
C LYS A 335 19.13 -10.69 12.87
N THR A 336 20.19 -11.11 13.53
CA THR A 336 21.01 -12.26 13.08
C THR A 336 20.18 -13.51 13.23
N LYS A 337 20.01 -14.26 12.13
CA LYS A 337 19.54 -15.64 12.21
C LYS A 337 20.70 -16.50 12.62
#